data_50467bb86b22f31d299044e8cec906d7
#
_entry.id   50467bb86b22f31d299044e8cec906d7
#
_cell.length_a   1.000
_cell.length_b   1.000
_cell.length_c   1.000
_cell.angle_alpha   90.00
_cell.angle_beta   90.00
_cell.angle_gamma   90.00
#
_symmetry.space_group_name_H-M   'P 1'
#
loop_
_entity.id
_entity.type
_entity.pdbx_description
1 polymer ?
#
loop_
_entity_poly.entity_id
_entity_poly.type
_entity_poly.pdbx_seq_one_letter_code
_entity_poly.pdbx_strand_id
1 'polypeptide(L)'
;MGDRRRGRWPTEGRLEQMHRERYAGVAVDPVPLTAGEEVTVLYQGLLAEKGAEQVWLHVGYGPADRWENVTDYAMEKTGWGWVKKLRVEDTGRFNFCFHDNANNWDNNGGLNWSYE
;
A
#
# COMPACT_ATOMS: atom_id res chain seq x y z
N MET A 1 -13.61 23.72 -8.06
CA MET A 1 -12.68 23.74 -8.16
C MET A 1 -11.83 22.82 -7.54
N GLY A 2 -11.49 22.71 -6.47
CA GLY A 2 -10.55 21.77 -5.98
C GLY A 2 -10.90 20.34 -6.21
N ASP A 3 -12.13 20.09 -6.43
CA ASP A 3 -12.48 18.71 -6.52
C ASP A 3 -12.01 18.07 -7.81
N ARG A 4 -11.51 18.83 -8.74
CA ARG A 4 -11.00 18.20 -9.93
C ARG A 4 -9.81 17.34 -9.57
N ARG A 5 -9.33 17.39 -8.36
CA ARG A 5 -8.29 16.49 -7.95
C ARG A 5 -8.80 15.26 -7.27
N ARG A 6 -10.09 15.14 -7.19
CA ARG A 6 -10.65 13.93 -6.64
C ARG A 6 -10.14 12.76 -7.41
N GLY A 7 -9.82 11.67 -6.76
CA GLY A 7 -9.27 10.52 -7.43
C GLY A 7 -7.79 10.58 -7.65
N ARG A 8 -7.15 11.67 -7.23
CA ARG A 8 -5.72 11.79 -7.37
C ARG A 8 -5.04 11.51 -6.07
N TRP A 9 -3.80 11.92 -6.00
CA TRP A 9 -3.02 11.73 -4.79
C TRP A 9 -3.69 12.42 -3.62
N PRO A 10 -3.58 11.88 -2.42
CA PRO A 10 -4.01 12.58 -1.22
C PRO A 10 -3.19 13.84 -1.04
N THR A 11 -3.71 14.78 -0.27
CA THR A 11 -2.95 15.98 0.03
C THR A 11 -1.74 15.64 0.87
N GLU A 12 -0.77 16.54 0.92
CA GLU A 12 0.41 16.33 1.76
C GLU A 12 0.03 16.19 3.22
N GLY A 13 -0.96 16.96 3.68
CA GLY A 13 -1.40 16.83 5.06
C GLY A 13 -1.93 15.45 5.36
N ARG A 14 -2.64 14.84 4.38
CA ARG A 14 -3.14 13.49 4.57
C ARG A 14 -2.00 12.48 4.59
N LEU A 15 -1.02 12.65 3.71
CA LEU A 15 0.14 11.76 3.70
C LEU A 15 0.94 11.88 5.00
N GLU A 16 1.07 13.09 5.52
CA GLU A 16 1.76 13.29 6.77
C GLU A 16 1.05 12.55 7.90
N GLN A 17 -0.28 12.64 7.93
CA GLN A 17 -1.04 11.95 8.95
C GLN A 17 -0.88 10.45 8.83
N MET A 18 -0.96 9.92 7.61
CA MET A 18 -0.76 8.49 7.39
C MET A 18 0.63 8.07 7.84
N HIS A 19 1.64 8.90 7.55
CA HIS A 19 3.00 8.61 7.96
C HIS A 19 3.11 8.50 9.48
N ARG A 20 2.42 9.37 10.22
CA ARG A 20 2.44 9.32 11.67
C ARG A 20 1.68 8.14 12.22
N GLU A 21 0.69 7.66 11.49
CA GLU A 21 -0.18 6.56 11.95
C GLU A 21 0.28 5.19 11.50
N ARG A 22 1.44 5.10 10.85
CA ARG A 22 1.92 3.82 10.34
C ARG A 22 1.97 2.77 11.44
N TYR A 23 1.65 1.55 11.05
CA TYR A 23 1.81 0.40 11.90
C TYR A 23 2.60 -0.63 11.13
N ALA A 24 3.72 -1.08 11.70
CA ALA A 24 4.63 -2.00 11.02
C ALA A 24 5.06 -1.45 9.66
N GLY A 25 5.28 -0.13 9.59
CA GLY A 25 5.77 0.52 8.39
C GLY A 25 4.70 0.91 7.38
N VAL A 26 3.42 0.63 7.65
CA VAL A 26 2.35 0.78 6.66
C VAL A 26 1.19 1.59 7.21
N ALA A 27 0.56 2.37 6.33
CA ALA A 27 -0.74 2.98 6.61
C ALA A 27 -1.63 2.80 5.40
N VAL A 28 -2.91 2.56 5.62
CA VAL A 28 -3.90 2.33 4.57
C VAL A 28 -5.08 3.23 4.82
N ASP A 29 -5.57 3.88 3.76
CA ASP A 29 -6.65 4.84 3.90
C ASP A 29 -7.51 4.85 2.64
N PRO A 30 -8.82 4.79 2.77
CA PRO A 30 -9.62 4.67 3.99
C PRO A 30 -9.75 3.23 4.45
N VAL A 31 -10.12 3.06 5.70
CA VAL A 31 -10.48 1.76 6.24
C VAL A 31 -11.80 1.93 6.97
N PRO A 32 -12.66 0.90 6.96
CA PRO A 32 -12.54 -0.39 6.29
C PRO A 32 -12.59 -0.25 4.77
N LEU A 33 -12.17 -1.31 4.08
CA LEU A 33 -12.08 -1.28 2.63
C LEU A 33 -13.44 -1.60 2.01
N THR A 34 -13.66 -1.06 0.80
CA THR A 34 -14.87 -1.33 0.05
C THR A 34 -14.49 -1.72 -1.37
N ALA A 35 -14.92 -2.88 -1.81
CA ALA A 35 -14.64 -3.34 -3.18
C ALA A 35 -15.17 -2.31 -4.17
N GLY A 36 -14.39 -2.04 -5.21
CA GLY A 36 -14.75 -1.06 -6.22
C GLY A 36 -14.31 0.35 -5.91
N GLU A 37 -13.85 0.62 -4.69
CA GLU A 37 -13.39 1.95 -4.31
C GLU A 37 -11.88 1.99 -4.22
N GLU A 38 -11.35 3.20 -4.23
CA GLU A 38 -9.90 3.40 -4.21
C GLU A 38 -9.39 3.44 -2.79
N VAL A 39 -8.16 2.94 -2.63
CA VAL A 39 -7.47 2.96 -1.35
C VAL A 39 -6.06 3.45 -1.61
N THR A 40 -5.49 4.13 -0.63
CA THR A 40 -4.09 4.58 -0.69
C THR A 40 -3.29 3.77 0.31
N VAL A 41 -2.15 3.23 -0.14
CA VAL A 41 -1.22 2.52 0.74
C VAL A 41 0.06 3.33 0.81
N LEU A 42 0.50 3.61 2.03
CA LEU A 42 1.78 4.29 2.27
C LEU A 42 2.71 3.32 2.96
N TYR A 43 3.93 3.22 2.46
CA TYR A 43 4.94 2.31 2.98
C TYR A 43 6.23 3.06 3.29
N GLN A 44 6.70 2.93 4.52
CA GLN A 44 8.00 3.45 4.93
C GLN A 44 8.56 2.42 5.91
N GLY A 45 8.92 1.26 5.38
CA GLY A 45 9.39 0.15 6.19
C GLY A 45 10.79 -0.27 5.80
N LEU A 46 11.06 -1.55 5.94
CA LEU A 46 12.41 -2.10 5.83
C LEU A 46 13.12 -1.73 4.52
N LEU A 47 12.42 -1.91 3.38
CA LEU A 47 13.07 -1.66 2.09
C LEU A 47 13.35 -0.18 1.91
N ALA A 48 12.43 0.68 2.36
CA ALA A 48 12.62 2.11 2.26
C ALA A 48 13.80 2.56 3.12
N GLU A 49 13.92 1.99 4.30
CA GLU A 49 15.00 2.35 5.20
C GLU A 49 16.35 1.89 4.67
N LYS A 50 16.36 0.85 3.85
CA LYS A 50 17.59 0.38 3.24
C LYS A 50 17.91 1.08 1.93
N GLY A 51 17.11 2.07 1.55
CA GLY A 51 17.39 2.89 0.39
C GLY A 51 16.99 2.28 -0.93
N ALA A 52 15.91 1.50 -0.96
CA ALA A 52 15.42 0.94 -2.21
C ALA A 52 15.20 2.03 -3.25
N GLU A 53 15.57 1.74 -4.49
CA GLU A 53 15.41 2.70 -5.59
C GLU A 53 14.01 2.63 -6.17
N GLN A 54 13.34 1.49 -6.05
CA GLN A 54 11.97 1.31 -6.48
C GLN A 54 11.32 0.26 -5.60
N VAL A 55 10.09 0.51 -5.21
CA VAL A 55 9.32 -0.43 -4.40
C VAL A 55 8.03 -0.74 -5.13
N TRP A 56 7.64 -2.02 -5.10
CA TRP A 56 6.37 -2.47 -5.65
C TRP A 56 5.49 -2.98 -4.53
N LEU A 57 4.20 -2.69 -4.65
CA LEU A 57 3.17 -3.21 -3.76
C LEU A 57 2.63 -4.47 -4.41
N HIS A 58 2.76 -5.59 -3.72
CA HIS A 58 2.35 -6.92 -4.21
C HIS A 58 1.06 -7.28 -3.49
N VAL A 59 -0.05 -7.28 -4.21
CA VAL A 59 -1.40 -7.37 -3.63
C VAL A 59 -2.08 -8.66 -4.08
N GLY A 60 -2.82 -9.28 -3.18
CA GLY A 60 -3.70 -10.38 -3.51
C GLY A 60 -4.89 -10.40 -2.58
N TYR A 61 -5.89 -11.17 -2.92
CA TYR A 61 -7.16 -11.17 -2.19
C TYR A 61 -7.51 -12.56 -1.71
N GLY A 62 -8.25 -12.62 -0.59
CA GLY A 62 -8.78 -13.87 -0.10
C GLY A 62 -7.99 -14.46 1.04
N PRO A 63 -7.96 -15.79 1.17
CA PRO A 63 -7.29 -16.44 2.30
C PRO A 63 -5.80 -16.11 2.33
N ALA A 64 -5.25 -16.03 3.53
CA ALA A 64 -3.86 -15.62 3.72
C ALA A 64 -2.88 -16.59 3.04
N ASP A 65 -3.26 -17.85 2.89
CA ASP A 65 -2.38 -18.86 2.32
C ASP A 65 -2.69 -19.16 0.86
N ARG A 66 -3.63 -18.43 0.26
CA ARG A 66 -3.98 -18.68 -1.14
C ARG A 66 -4.58 -17.42 -1.76
N TRP A 67 -3.73 -16.47 -2.08
CA TRP A 67 -4.17 -15.20 -2.63
C TRP A 67 -4.64 -15.40 -4.07
N GLU A 68 -5.65 -14.62 -4.46
CA GLU A 68 -6.17 -14.59 -5.81
C GLU A 68 -6.02 -13.20 -6.37
N ASN A 69 -6.03 -13.09 -7.68
CA ASN A 69 -5.91 -11.82 -8.40
C ASN A 69 -4.67 -11.04 -7.97
N VAL A 70 -3.53 -11.74 -7.93
CA VAL A 70 -2.29 -11.14 -7.47
C VAL A 70 -1.76 -10.18 -8.51
N THR A 71 -1.40 -8.98 -8.08
CA THR A 71 -0.93 -7.92 -8.97
C THR A 71 0.15 -7.12 -8.27
N ASP A 72 1.18 -6.74 -9.04
CA ASP A 72 2.22 -5.84 -8.56
C ASP A 72 1.93 -4.43 -9.04
N TYR A 73 2.06 -3.47 -8.15
CA TYR A 73 1.89 -2.06 -8.48
C TYR A 73 3.16 -1.32 -8.15
N ALA A 74 3.71 -0.59 -9.13
CA ALA A 74 4.87 0.25 -8.86
C ALA A 74 4.43 1.41 -7.97
N MET A 75 5.16 1.63 -6.90
CA MET A 75 4.84 2.71 -5.97
C MET A 75 5.64 3.95 -6.33
N GLU A 76 5.20 5.08 -5.83
CA GLU A 76 5.84 6.36 -6.10
C GLU A 76 6.46 6.88 -4.82
N LYS A 77 7.72 7.34 -4.90
CA LYS A 77 8.41 7.84 -3.73
C LYS A 77 7.97 9.27 -3.44
N THR A 78 7.63 9.53 -2.20
CA THR A 78 7.27 10.86 -1.74
C THR A 78 8.12 11.21 -0.52
N GLY A 79 7.99 12.42 -0.04
CA GLY A 79 8.69 12.83 1.17
C GLY A 79 8.23 12.09 2.43
N TRP A 80 7.08 11.40 2.36
CA TRP A 80 6.52 10.69 3.51
C TRP A 80 6.71 9.19 3.42
N GLY A 81 7.14 8.69 2.27
CA GLY A 81 7.31 7.27 2.03
C GLY A 81 6.86 6.92 0.63
N TRP A 82 6.80 5.62 0.34
CA TRP A 82 6.32 5.11 -0.94
C TRP A 82 4.80 5.03 -0.90
N VAL A 83 4.15 5.48 -1.96
CA VAL A 83 2.69 5.61 -1.98
C VAL A 83 2.12 5.02 -3.24
N LYS A 84 0.99 4.35 -3.12
CA LYS A 84 0.24 3.87 -4.28
C LYS A 84 -1.25 3.96 -3.98
N LYS A 85 -2.00 4.49 -4.94
CA LYS A 85 -3.45 4.51 -4.89
C LYS A 85 -3.94 3.48 -5.89
N LEU A 86 -4.82 2.60 -5.46
CA LEU A 86 -5.32 1.53 -6.31
C LEU A 86 -6.77 1.25 -5.98
N ARG A 87 -7.45 0.59 -6.92
CA ARG A 87 -8.84 0.20 -6.71
C ARG A 87 -8.87 -1.18 -6.08
N VAL A 88 -9.71 -1.34 -5.07
CA VAL A 88 -9.91 -2.65 -4.44
C VAL A 88 -10.76 -3.50 -5.39
N GLU A 89 -10.22 -4.63 -5.83
CA GLU A 89 -10.83 -5.40 -6.90
C GLU A 89 -11.73 -6.54 -6.44
N ASP A 90 -11.74 -6.84 -5.16
CA ASP A 90 -12.41 -8.02 -4.68
C ASP A 90 -12.96 -7.76 -3.28
N THR A 91 -13.99 -8.50 -2.89
CA THR A 91 -14.56 -8.38 -1.55
C THR A 91 -13.80 -9.21 -0.52
N GLY A 92 -12.88 -10.07 -0.96
CA GLY A 92 -12.09 -10.86 -0.03
C GLY A 92 -11.07 -10.01 0.71
N ARG A 93 -10.39 -10.62 1.66
CA ARG A 93 -9.38 -9.90 2.43
C ARG A 93 -8.33 -9.33 1.48
N PHE A 94 -7.85 -8.15 1.79
CA PHE A 94 -6.86 -7.43 1.01
C PHE A 94 -5.50 -7.70 1.65
N ASN A 95 -4.71 -8.51 1.00
CA ASN A 95 -3.41 -8.93 1.52
C ASN A 95 -2.31 -8.32 0.68
N PHE A 96 -1.21 -7.92 1.31
CA PHE A 96 -0.12 -7.38 0.53
C PHE A 96 1.21 -7.48 1.23
N CYS A 97 2.26 -7.33 0.44
CA CYS A 97 3.62 -7.19 0.92
C CYS A 97 4.36 -6.34 -0.12
N PHE A 98 5.66 -6.21 0.02
CA PHE A 98 6.43 -5.29 -0.81
C PHE A 98 7.70 -5.96 -1.31
N HIS A 99 8.17 -5.53 -2.49
CA HIS A 99 9.49 -5.93 -2.95
C HIS A 99 10.15 -4.77 -3.68
N ASP A 100 11.46 -4.84 -3.82
CA ASP A 100 12.22 -3.78 -4.46
C ASP A 100 12.81 -4.28 -5.79
N ASN A 101 13.57 -3.41 -6.44
CA ASN A 101 14.17 -3.73 -7.74
C ASN A 101 15.38 -4.66 -7.65
N ALA A 102 15.81 -5.00 -6.45
CA ALA A 102 16.87 -5.97 -6.24
C ALA A 102 16.31 -7.30 -5.72
N ASN A 103 15.00 -7.47 -5.83
CA ASN A 103 14.30 -8.70 -5.43
C ASN A 103 14.41 -8.98 -3.94
N ASN A 104 14.49 -7.92 -3.15
CA ASN A 104 14.35 -8.05 -1.70
C ASN A 104 12.88 -7.89 -1.37
N TRP A 105 12.40 -8.66 -0.40
CA TRP A 105 10.99 -8.66 -0.03
C TRP A 105 10.82 -8.26 1.42
N ASP A 106 9.75 -7.51 1.67
CA ASP A 106 9.31 -7.18 3.02
C ASP A 106 7.91 -7.73 3.17
N ASN A 107 7.77 -8.82 3.89
CA ASN A 107 6.48 -9.47 4.10
C ASN A 107 6.09 -9.45 5.58
N ASN A 108 6.58 -8.46 6.32
CA ASN A 108 6.21 -8.27 7.72
C ASN A 108 6.53 -9.51 8.55
N GLY A 109 7.75 -10.04 8.35
CA GLY A 109 8.19 -11.22 9.10
C GLY A 109 7.40 -12.48 8.78
N GLY A 110 6.83 -12.55 7.58
CA GLY A 110 6.05 -13.70 7.15
C GLY A 110 4.56 -13.56 7.36
N LEU A 111 4.13 -12.47 8.01
CA LEU A 111 2.70 -12.28 8.31
C LEU A 111 1.97 -11.53 7.22
N ASN A 112 2.70 -10.82 6.35
CA ASN A 112 2.13 -9.91 5.38
C ASN A 112 1.29 -8.84 6.08
N TRP A 113 0.64 -7.98 5.34
CA TRP A 113 -0.34 -7.03 5.86
C TRP A 113 -1.69 -7.45 5.30
N SER A 114 -2.73 -7.41 6.11
CA SER A 114 -4.04 -7.90 5.70
C SER A 114 -5.12 -7.02 6.30
N TYR A 115 -6.04 -6.57 5.45
CA TYR A 115 -7.11 -5.66 5.83
C TYR A 115 -8.44 -6.16 5.28
N GLU A 116 -9.52 -5.75 5.92
CA GLU A 116 -10.85 -6.04 5.43
C GLU A 116 -11.55 -4.82 4.96
#